data_b6d124209f9ca6182088d4a473ad9708
#
_entry.id   b6d124209f9ca6182088d4a473ad9708
#
_cell.length_a   1.000
_cell.length_b   1.000
_cell.length_c   1.000
_cell.angle_alpha   90.00
_cell.angle_beta   90.00
_cell.angle_gamma   90.00
#
_symmetry.space_group_name_H-M   'P 1'
#
loop_
_entity.id
_entity.type
_entity.pdbx_description
1 polymer ?
#
loop_
_entity_poly.entity_id
_entity_poly.type
_entity_poly.pdbx_seq_one_letter_code
_entity_poly.pdbx_strand_id
1 'polypeptide(L)'
;MNDSAIFGRLAPRDAPSQSELTGPSVARSEQLMAAVAGKPRWTDSALQAEAGQAGPAAALLSAYRRYGDSLLAKISGHFAIVLFDIEAGKALFATDRFVTHPIAYSVDSSTALLVASRADTVARQPGVNAAISPQSIFNYTFFHMVPSPGTVYAGVAKLEPATTARFDGRNVRTQRYWMPRYPERWPSEAEIIERMQPILLRAVEAAEPGDASGAFLSGGLDSSTVAGMLAKVQPAKTFSIGFSEEGYDEMEYARTSARHFKTEPNEYYVQPADVAVAVPRIAAAYDEPFGNSSAVPTMFCARLAAQSGVTHLLAGDGGDELFGGNERYARQKVFERYSMIPQPLRKLLLEPLLRSPFGALPGIPGKMRSYAEQASVGMPMRLFTYNFVQHQGPAQIFSPSFLEAVSVTEPERLQTAEYQAPATTDIVDRMLYMDWKFVLADNDLRKVNTMCSLEGVKVSYPMLDDELLELSLLVSPELKVHGTELRYLYKRAMRGFLPDQILTKTKHGFGLPFGQWLKKSPPLQELVNDSLASFANRGFVRREFSDQIIAAHRSGQANFYGTFIWVLVLLEQWLAVHAPATRAP
;
A
#
# COMPACT_ATOMS: atom_id res chain seq x y z
N MET A 1 -11.27 -1.00 22.69
CA MET A 1 -10.04 -1.05 21.87
C MET A 1 -9.99 -2.45 21.27
N ASN A 2 -9.60 -2.55 20.01
CA ASN A 2 -9.51 -3.87 19.37
C ASN A 2 -8.29 -4.59 19.99
N ASP A 3 -8.43 -5.79 20.54
CA ASP A 3 -7.34 -6.56 21.19
C ASP A 3 -6.12 -6.84 20.29
N SER A 4 -6.21 -6.44 19.03
CA SER A 4 -5.16 -6.60 18.01
C SER A 4 -4.27 -5.37 17.78
N ALA A 5 -4.51 -4.23 18.46
CA ALA A 5 -3.81 -2.98 18.23
C ALA A 5 -2.85 -2.63 19.38
N ILE A 6 -1.65 -2.14 19.03
CA ILE A 6 -0.72 -1.58 20.01
C ILE A 6 -1.18 -0.17 20.40
N PHE A 7 -1.11 0.14 21.69
CA PHE A 7 -1.12 1.50 22.22
C PHE A 7 -0.11 1.59 23.36
N GLY A 8 0.68 2.64 23.40
CA GLY A 8 1.65 2.91 24.46
C GLY A 8 1.85 4.38 24.72
N ARG A 9 2.03 4.70 26.00
CA ARG A 9 2.50 5.98 26.53
C ARG A 9 3.72 5.73 27.39
N LEU A 10 4.87 6.26 26.98
CA LEU A 10 6.05 6.34 27.84
C LEU A 10 6.07 7.74 28.48
N ALA A 11 5.77 7.79 29.76
CA ALA A 11 5.78 9.01 30.55
C ALA A 11 7.20 9.57 30.74
N PRO A 12 7.38 10.88 31.04
CA PRO A 12 8.65 11.44 31.42
C PRO A 12 9.29 10.73 32.62
N ARG A 13 10.62 10.85 32.75
CA ARG A 13 11.39 10.16 33.80
C ARG A 13 11.00 10.46 35.23
N ASP A 14 10.41 11.63 35.48
CA ASP A 14 9.91 12.07 36.77
C ASP A 14 8.52 11.50 37.13
N ALA A 15 7.84 10.84 36.17
CA ALA A 15 6.55 10.22 36.36
C ALA A 15 6.44 8.79 35.77
N PRO A 16 7.40 7.90 36.00
CA PRO A 16 7.52 6.59 35.31
C PRO A 16 6.32 5.67 35.55
N SER A 17 5.63 5.81 36.68
CA SER A 17 4.41 5.04 37.01
C SER A 17 3.21 5.33 36.10
N GLN A 18 3.25 6.42 35.32
CA GLN A 18 2.23 6.78 34.34
C GLN A 18 2.49 6.15 32.97
N SER A 19 3.55 5.35 32.83
CA SER A 19 3.82 4.63 31.58
C SER A 19 2.92 3.42 31.43
N GLU A 20 2.36 3.26 30.24
CA GLU A 20 1.48 2.15 29.89
C GLU A 20 1.81 1.60 28.50
N LEU A 21 1.59 0.31 28.28
CA LEU A 21 1.76 -0.34 27.00
C LEU A 21 0.79 -1.52 26.91
N THR A 22 -0.01 -1.55 25.86
CA THR A 22 -1.00 -2.58 25.54
C THR A 22 -0.79 -3.08 24.10
N GLY A 23 -1.30 -4.27 23.79
CA GLY A 23 -1.19 -4.85 22.46
C GLY A 23 -1.55 -6.33 22.41
N PRO A 24 -1.47 -6.95 21.22
CA PRO A 24 -1.80 -8.37 21.03
C PRO A 24 -0.92 -9.33 21.86
N SER A 25 0.35 -8.98 22.03
CA SER A 25 1.30 -9.67 22.91
C SER A 25 2.06 -8.62 23.71
N VAL A 26 2.04 -8.72 25.02
CA VAL A 26 2.70 -7.77 25.94
C VAL A 26 3.50 -8.55 26.96
N ALA A 27 4.70 -8.05 27.27
CA ALA A 27 5.53 -8.54 28.36
C ALA A 27 6.09 -7.37 29.16
N ARG A 28 6.28 -7.56 30.46
CA ARG A 28 6.78 -6.54 31.39
C ARG A 28 7.81 -7.14 32.37
N SER A 29 8.84 -6.37 32.63
CA SER A 29 9.74 -6.56 33.78
C SER A 29 9.76 -5.28 34.63
N GLU A 30 10.58 -5.23 35.67
CA GLU A 30 10.68 -4.04 36.52
C GLU A 30 11.05 -2.79 35.76
N GLN A 31 11.93 -2.89 34.74
CA GLN A 31 12.48 -1.76 34.00
C GLN A 31 11.96 -1.65 32.56
N LEU A 32 11.51 -2.75 31.97
CA LEU A 32 11.18 -2.83 30.56
C LEU A 32 9.72 -3.24 30.33
N MET A 33 9.10 -2.65 29.31
CA MET A 33 7.83 -3.09 28.75
C MET A 33 8.00 -3.34 27.25
N ALA A 34 7.41 -4.43 26.75
CA ALA A 34 7.41 -4.75 25.33
C ALA A 34 6.01 -5.06 24.82
N ALA A 35 5.68 -4.63 23.62
CA ALA A 35 4.50 -5.04 22.88
C ALA A 35 4.88 -5.47 21.48
N VAL A 36 4.20 -6.50 20.98
CA VAL A 36 4.40 -7.04 19.63
C VAL A 36 3.05 -7.27 18.98
N ALA A 37 2.89 -6.78 17.75
CA ALA A 37 1.84 -7.17 16.83
C ALA A 37 2.45 -7.98 15.69
N GLY A 38 1.69 -8.96 15.18
CA GLY A 38 2.16 -9.84 14.11
C GLY A 38 2.93 -11.07 14.60
N LYS A 39 3.67 -11.67 13.68
CA LYS A 39 4.42 -12.93 13.89
C LYS A 39 5.90 -12.73 13.54
N PRO A 40 6.69 -12.13 14.44
CA PRO A 40 8.14 -12.05 14.24
C PRO A 40 8.77 -13.45 14.28
N ARG A 41 9.79 -13.63 13.47
CA ARG A 41 10.66 -14.83 13.47
C ARG A 41 12.06 -14.43 13.91
N TRP A 42 12.67 -15.23 14.77
CA TRP A 42 14.00 -14.96 15.29
C TRP A 42 15.04 -15.87 14.63
N THR A 43 16.18 -15.30 14.20
CA THR A 43 17.31 -16.09 13.71
C THR A 43 18.05 -16.82 14.84
N ASP A 44 17.90 -16.35 16.08
CA ASP A 44 18.38 -17.03 17.29
C ASP A 44 17.34 -18.07 17.72
N SER A 45 17.75 -19.36 17.71
CA SER A 45 16.87 -20.49 18.04
C SER A 45 16.33 -20.45 19.48
N ALA A 46 17.09 -19.92 20.44
CA ALA A 46 16.64 -19.77 21.82
C ALA A 46 15.52 -18.73 21.93
N LEU A 47 15.65 -17.59 21.22
CA LEU A 47 14.59 -16.58 21.15
C LEU A 47 13.36 -17.09 20.39
N GLN A 48 13.56 -17.88 19.32
CA GLN A 48 12.44 -18.50 18.60
C GLN A 48 11.68 -19.49 19.50
N ALA A 49 12.38 -20.30 20.29
CA ALA A 49 11.76 -21.19 21.25
C ALA A 49 11.02 -20.44 22.37
N GLU A 50 11.61 -19.35 22.89
CA GLU A 50 10.99 -18.50 23.92
C GLU A 50 9.73 -17.82 23.37
N ALA A 51 9.74 -17.35 22.11
CA ALA A 51 8.57 -16.78 21.45
C ALA A 51 7.41 -17.78 21.38
N GLY A 52 7.70 -19.07 21.13
CA GLY A 52 6.69 -20.13 21.12
C GLY A 52 6.14 -20.49 22.51
N GLN A 53 6.95 -20.37 23.57
CA GLN A 53 6.57 -20.77 24.94
C GLN A 53 5.96 -19.61 25.75
N ALA A 54 6.58 -18.44 25.71
CA ALA A 54 6.24 -17.27 26.53
C ALA A 54 5.64 -16.11 25.75
N GLY A 55 5.55 -16.26 24.44
CA GLY A 55 5.02 -15.26 23.52
C GLY A 55 6.08 -14.31 22.95
N PRO A 56 5.77 -13.66 21.81
CA PRO A 56 6.74 -12.85 21.08
C PRO A 56 7.22 -11.60 21.85
N ALA A 57 6.43 -11.05 22.76
CA ALA A 57 6.86 -9.91 23.57
C ALA A 57 7.89 -10.30 24.65
N ALA A 58 7.82 -11.51 25.21
CA ALA A 58 8.83 -12.03 26.12
C ALA A 58 10.17 -12.23 25.40
N ALA A 59 10.13 -12.85 24.21
CA ALA A 59 11.31 -12.99 23.37
C ALA A 59 11.92 -11.64 22.98
N LEU A 60 11.10 -10.60 22.73
CA LEU A 60 11.57 -9.24 22.46
C LEU A 60 12.34 -8.65 23.66
N LEU A 61 11.86 -8.82 24.89
CA LEU A 61 12.59 -8.41 26.10
C LEU A 61 13.94 -9.11 26.21
N SER A 62 13.98 -10.42 26.00
CA SER A 62 15.21 -11.21 26.03
C SER A 62 16.17 -10.82 24.91
N ALA A 63 15.65 -10.56 23.71
CA ALA A 63 16.44 -10.07 22.58
C ALA A 63 17.08 -8.71 22.87
N TYR A 64 16.33 -7.79 23.47
CA TYR A 64 16.85 -6.46 23.81
C TYR A 64 17.95 -6.54 24.88
N ARG A 65 17.76 -7.37 25.92
CA ARG A 65 18.80 -7.60 26.95
C ARG A 65 20.06 -8.20 26.35
N ARG A 66 19.95 -9.08 25.37
CA ARG A 66 21.10 -9.79 24.77
C ARG A 66 21.81 -8.97 23.70
N TYR A 67 21.06 -8.26 22.85
CA TYR A 67 21.56 -7.63 21.63
C TYR A 67 21.45 -6.11 21.63
N GLY A 68 20.74 -5.50 22.58
CA GLY A 68 20.47 -4.08 22.59
C GLY A 68 19.83 -3.65 21.26
N ASP A 69 20.29 -2.54 20.71
CA ASP A 69 19.80 -1.98 19.43
C ASP A 69 20.06 -2.87 18.20
N SER A 70 20.99 -3.84 18.29
CA SER A 70 21.28 -4.74 17.19
C SER A 70 20.27 -5.89 17.04
N LEU A 71 19.24 -5.96 17.90
CA LEU A 71 18.18 -6.98 17.84
C LEU A 71 17.47 -7.03 16.47
N LEU A 72 17.39 -5.89 15.74
CA LEU A 72 16.75 -5.82 14.42
C LEU A 72 17.48 -6.64 13.33
N ALA A 73 18.75 -6.97 13.54
CA ALA A 73 19.48 -7.91 12.68
C ALA A 73 19.14 -9.38 12.96
N LYS A 74 18.36 -9.66 14.01
CA LYS A 74 17.99 -11.00 14.47
C LYS A 74 16.50 -11.31 14.30
N ILE A 75 15.71 -10.35 13.82
CA ILE A 75 14.26 -10.46 13.66
C ILE A 75 13.88 -10.36 12.18
N SER A 76 12.91 -11.14 11.76
CA SER A 76 12.30 -11.16 10.43
C SER A 76 10.80 -11.45 10.53
N GLY A 77 10.11 -11.59 9.39
CA GLY A 77 8.67 -11.84 9.36
C GLY A 77 7.84 -10.56 9.44
N HIS A 78 6.56 -10.70 9.69
CA HIS A 78 5.58 -9.61 9.71
C HIS A 78 5.36 -9.16 11.16
N PHE A 79 5.74 -7.90 11.46
CA PHE A 79 5.67 -7.40 12.85
C PHE A 79 5.62 -5.88 12.96
N ALA A 80 5.05 -5.44 14.07
CA ALA A 80 5.38 -4.18 14.72
C ALA A 80 5.84 -4.47 16.16
N ILE A 81 6.91 -3.83 16.59
CA ILE A 81 7.45 -3.96 17.94
C ILE A 81 7.56 -2.60 18.61
N VAL A 82 7.25 -2.58 19.92
CA VAL A 82 7.46 -1.41 20.79
C VAL A 82 8.12 -1.89 22.07
N LEU A 83 9.20 -1.24 22.48
CA LEU A 83 9.93 -1.50 23.69
C LEU A 83 10.15 -0.20 24.45
N PHE A 84 9.74 -0.15 25.70
CA PHE A 84 9.97 0.95 26.63
C PHE A 84 10.97 0.55 27.70
N ASP A 85 12.01 1.35 27.88
CA ASP A 85 12.88 1.38 29.04
C ASP A 85 12.37 2.49 29.96
N ILE A 86 11.62 2.08 30.98
CA ILE A 86 10.89 2.99 31.87
C ILE A 86 11.86 3.77 32.76
N GLU A 87 12.93 3.11 33.24
CA GLU A 87 13.94 3.74 34.11
C GLU A 87 14.79 4.73 33.31
N ALA A 88 15.22 4.34 32.11
CA ALA A 88 15.98 5.22 31.24
C ALA A 88 15.12 6.31 30.57
N GLY A 89 13.78 6.19 30.57
CA GLY A 89 12.87 7.07 29.85
C GLY A 89 13.13 7.05 28.34
N LYS A 90 13.44 5.87 27.79
CA LYS A 90 13.79 5.66 26.38
C LYS A 90 12.87 4.63 25.74
N ALA A 91 12.77 4.68 24.42
CA ALA A 91 12.02 3.68 23.67
C ALA A 91 12.73 3.30 22.38
N LEU A 92 12.48 2.04 21.95
CA LEU A 92 12.75 1.55 20.62
C LEU A 92 11.47 0.98 20.04
N PHE A 93 11.10 1.37 18.83
CA PHE A 93 9.96 0.78 18.12
C PHE A 93 10.29 0.64 16.64
N ALA A 94 9.74 -0.38 16.00
CA ALA A 94 10.05 -0.69 14.60
C ALA A 94 8.88 -1.40 13.91
N THR A 95 8.85 -1.29 12.60
CA THR A 95 7.97 -2.06 11.70
C THR A 95 8.79 -2.98 10.83
N ASP A 96 8.14 -4.03 10.30
CA ASP A 96 8.74 -4.93 9.32
C ASP A 96 9.06 -4.23 7.97
N ARG A 97 9.56 -5.02 7.02
CA ARG A 97 10.03 -4.54 5.71
C ARG A 97 8.93 -3.90 4.84
N PHE A 98 7.65 -4.16 5.13
CA PHE A 98 6.50 -3.71 4.34
C PHE A 98 5.43 -2.98 5.16
N VAL A 99 5.63 -2.77 6.47
CA VAL A 99 4.62 -2.17 7.36
C VAL A 99 3.32 -2.98 7.36
N THR A 100 3.42 -4.31 7.47
CA THR A 100 2.22 -5.16 7.58
C THR A 100 1.41 -4.84 8.84
N HIS A 101 2.09 -4.29 9.86
CA HIS A 101 1.51 -3.74 11.08
C HIS A 101 2.00 -2.29 11.25
N PRO A 102 1.15 -1.28 11.03
CA PRO A 102 1.57 0.13 11.11
C PRO A 102 1.82 0.60 12.55
N ILE A 103 2.72 1.58 12.69
CA ILE A 103 2.94 2.35 13.92
C ILE A 103 2.90 3.84 13.60
N ALA A 104 2.05 4.56 14.32
CA ALA A 104 2.03 6.00 14.41
C ALA A 104 2.56 6.46 15.77
N TYR A 105 3.17 7.65 15.83
CA TYR A 105 3.75 8.18 17.05
C TYR A 105 3.74 9.69 17.11
N SER A 106 3.84 10.21 18.34
CA SER A 106 4.00 11.64 18.65
C SER A 106 4.74 11.82 19.98
N VAL A 107 5.33 12.96 20.18
CA VAL A 107 5.77 13.42 21.51
C VAL A 107 4.81 14.54 21.93
N ASP A 108 4.12 14.37 23.04
CA ASP A 108 3.14 15.34 23.53
C ASP A 108 3.79 16.57 24.18
N SER A 109 3.00 17.57 24.54
CA SER A 109 3.47 18.79 25.20
C SER A 109 4.10 18.56 26.59
N SER A 110 3.88 17.39 27.20
CA SER A 110 4.52 16.96 28.46
C SER A 110 5.81 16.19 28.24
N THR A 111 6.30 16.04 27.02
CA THR A 111 7.45 15.22 26.60
C THR A 111 7.24 13.72 26.72
N ALA A 112 6.01 13.24 26.89
CA ALA A 112 5.71 11.81 26.84
C ALA A 112 5.69 11.33 25.39
N LEU A 113 6.27 10.15 25.15
CA LEU A 113 6.14 9.48 23.86
C LEU A 113 4.80 8.74 23.79
N LEU A 114 4.07 8.93 22.72
CA LEU A 114 2.84 8.21 22.37
C LEU A 114 3.10 7.36 21.15
N VAL A 115 2.69 6.10 21.18
CA VAL A 115 2.83 5.14 20.08
C VAL A 115 1.54 4.36 19.92
N ALA A 116 1.03 4.21 18.70
CA ALA A 116 -0.16 3.38 18.45
C ALA A 116 -0.15 2.77 17.04
N SER A 117 -0.95 1.73 16.85
CA SER A 117 -1.18 1.15 15.53
C SER A 117 -1.98 2.05 14.58
N ARG A 118 -2.62 3.12 15.11
CA ARG A 118 -3.47 4.05 14.35
C ARG A 118 -3.09 5.50 14.65
N ALA A 119 -3.02 6.33 13.62
CA ALA A 119 -2.70 7.75 13.76
C ALA A 119 -3.77 8.54 14.54
N ASP A 120 -5.05 8.23 14.34
CA ASP A 120 -6.17 8.89 15.05
C ASP A 120 -6.15 8.60 16.56
N THR A 121 -5.66 7.41 16.98
CA THR A 121 -5.50 7.05 18.39
C THR A 121 -4.45 7.94 19.05
N VAL A 122 -3.34 8.20 18.38
CA VAL A 122 -2.30 9.14 18.85
C VAL A 122 -2.82 10.58 18.86
N ALA A 123 -3.47 11.01 17.78
CA ALA A 123 -3.97 12.37 17.61
C ALA A 123 -5.00 12.78 18.69
N ARG A 124 -5.80 11.82 19.20
CA ARG A 124 -6.79 12.06 20.26
C ARG A 124 -6.19 12.21 21.65
N GLN A 125 -4.88 11.95 21.83
CA GLN A 125 -4.24 12.05 23.14
C GLN A 125 -4.05 13.52 23.55
N PRO A 126 -4.23 13.85 24.83
CA PRO A 126 -3.96 15.19 25.34
C PRO A 126 -2.54 15.66 25.01
N GLY A 127 -2.40 16.93 24.63
CA GLY A 127 -1.11 17.53 24.32
C GLY A 127 -0.53 17.24 22.94
N VAL A 128 -1.22 16.44 22.10
CA VAL A 128 -0.85 16.20 20.71
C VAL A 128 -1.49 17.24 19.79
N ASN A 129 -0.73 17.76 18.84
CA ASN A 129 -1.28 18.64 17.80
C ASN A 129 -2.08 17.83 16.76
N ALA A 130 -3.40 17.76 16.94
CA ALA A 130 -4.32 17.06 16.07
C ALA A 130 -4.84 17.91 14.89
N ALA A 131 -4.29 19.10 14.65
CA ALA A 131 -4.69 19.93 13.51
C ALA A 131 -4.48 19.18 12.18
N ILE A 132 -5.43 19.32 11.26
CA ILE A 132 -5.30 18.73 9.93
C ILE A 132 -4.26 19.48 9.13
N SER A 133 -3.26 18.76 8.60
CA SER A 133 -2.18 19.31 7.80
C SER A 133 -2.64 19.64 6.37
N PRO A 134 -2.57 20.90 5.92
CA PRO A 134 -2.86 21.26 4.54
C PRO A 134 -1.99 20.47 3.54
N GLN A 135 -0.69 20.30 3.84
CA GLN A 135 0.22 19.54 2.99
C GLN A 135 -0.21 18.07 2.85
N SER A 136 -0.72 17.47 3.92
CA SER A 136 -1.20 16.08 3.86
C SER A 136 -2.48 15.94 3.05
N ILE A 137 -3.37 16.95 3.06
CA ILE A 137 -4.53 17.00 2.15
C ILE A 137 -4.06 17.09 0.70
N PHE A 138 -3.07 17.94 0.39
CA PHE A 138 -2.49 18.02 -0.94
C PHE A 138 -1.86 16.69 -1.38
N ASN A 139 -1.03 16.09 -0.52
CA ASN A 139 -0.42 14.79 -0.77
C ASN A 139 -1.47 13.69 -1.00
N TYR A 140 -2.56 13.70 -0.22
CA TYR A 140 -3.68 12.78 -0.40
C TYR A 140 -4.32 12.90 -1.80
N THR A 141 -4.54 14.11 -2.31
CA THR A 141 -5.13 14.29 -3.65
C THR A 141 -4.21 13.82 -4.76
N PHE A 142 -2.91 13.79 -4.51
CA PHE A 142 -1.90 13.30 -5.44
C PHE A 142 -1.73 11.78 -5.40
N PHE A 143 -1.61 11.20 -4.19
CA PHE A 143 -1.32 9.77 -3.99
C PHE A 143 -2.57 8.91 -3.73
N HIS A 144 -3.72 9.53 -3.51
CA HIS A 144 -4.96 8.92 -3.04
C HIS A 144 -4.85 8.30 -1.63
N MET A 145 -3.79 8.62 -0.91
CA MET A 145 -3.54 8.33 0.52
C MET A 145 -2.53 9.35 1.07
N VAL A 146 -2.34 9.41 2.37
CA VAL A 146 -1.27 10.21 2.96
C VAL A 146 -0.02 9.34 3.07
N PRO A 147 1.09 9.66 2.36
CA PRO A 147 2.29 8.82 2.40
C PRO A 147 3.06 8.97 3.73
N SER A 148 3.66 7.86 4.19
CA SER A 148 4.61 7.89 5.30
C SER A 148 5.87 8.72 4.95
N PRO A 149 6.54 9.38 5.93
CA PRO A 149 6.26 9.36 7.37
C PRO A 149 5.15 10.32 7.80
N GLY A 150 4.56 11.11 6.90
CA GLY A 150 3.47 12.02 7.22
C GLY A 150 2.17 11.31 7.61
N THR A 151 1.35 11.99 8.41
CA THR A 151 -0.05 11.63 8.62
C THR A 151 -0.93 12.84 8.29
N VAL A 152 -2.24 12.65 8.29
CA VAL A 152 -3.17 13.77 8.12
C VAL A 152 -3.12 14.76 9.29
N TYR A 153 -2.64 14.32 10.47
CA TYR A 153 -2.51 15.13 11.69
C TYR A 153 -1.12 15.76 11.77
N ALA A 154 -1.05 17.08 11.92
CA ALA A 154 0.21 17.85 11.89
C ALA A 154 1.23 17.43 12.96
N GLY A 155 0.77 16.95 14.12
CA GLY A 155 1.63 16.53 15.23
C GLY A 155 1.89 15.02 15.30
N VAL A 156 1.46 14.23 14.33
CA VAL A 156 1.61 12.76 14.34
C VAL A 156 2.39 12.31 13.13
N ALA A 157 3.36 11.42 13.35
CA ALA A 157 4.10 10.75 12.29
C ALA A 157 3.80 9.23 12.30
N LYS A 158 4.11 8.53 11.20
CA LYS A 158 4.07 7.07 11.12
C LYS A 158 5.39 6.51 10.59
N LEU A 159 5.73 5.28 10.98
CA LEU A 159 6.94 4.64 10.53
C LEU A 159 6.86 4.25 9.06
N GLU A 160 7.99 4.39 8.37
CA GLU A 160 8.19 3.91 7.00
C GLU A 160 8.59 2.41 6.99
N PRO A 161 8.54 1.74 5.82
CA PRO A 161 9.04 0.37 5.65
C PRO A 161 10.45 0.18 6.19
N ALA A 162 10.69 -0.97 6.85
CA ALA A 162 11.99 -1.36 7.39
C ALA A 162 12.63 -0.30 8.30
N THR A 163 11.84 0.45 9.06
CA THR A 163 12.32 1.59 9.87
C THR A 163 12.19 1.30 11.34
N THR A 164 13.25 1.65 12.08
CA THR A 164 13.26 1.75 13.54
C THR A 164 13.24 3.21 13.97
N ALA A 165 12.59 3.46 15.09
CA ALA A 165 12.61 4.73 15.79
C ALA A 165 13.15 4.56 17.21
N ARG A 166 13.95 5.52 17.64
CA ARG A 166 14.50 5.62 19.00
C ARG A 166 14.07 6.93 19.63
N PHE A 167 13.49 6.82 20.79
CA PHE A 167 13.19 7.97 21.65
C PHE A 167 14.24 8.10 22.74
N ASP A 168 14.84 9.26 22.87
CA ASP A 168 15.93 9.54 23.83
C ASP A 168 15.46 10.21 25.14
N GLY A 169 14.15 10.31 25.35
CA GLY A 169 13.50 11.04 26.45
C GLY A 169 13.00 12.43 26.03
N ARG A 170 13.29 12.87 24.80
CA ARG A 170 12.86 14.17 24.27
C ARG A 170 12.52 14.13 22.78
N ASN A 171 13.35 13.47 21.99
CA ASN A 171 13.24 13.44 20.55
C ASN A 171 13.16 12.02 20.03
N VAL A 172 12.42 11.83 18.93
CA VAL A 172 12.40 10.59 18.16
C VAL A 172 13.33 10.74 16.98
N ARG A 173 14.22 9.75 16.80
CA ARG A 173 15.08 9.62 15.61
C ARG A 173 14.75 8.34 14.90
N THR A 174 14.51 8.42 13.59
CA THR A 174 14.21 7.25 12.74
C THR A 174 15.42 6.85 11.92
N GLN A 175 15.55 5.54 11.68
CA GLN A 175 16.59 4.98 10.83
C GLN A 175 16.05 3.76 10.10
N ARG A 176 16.25 3.69 8.81
CA ARG A 176 15.99 2.48 8.05
C ARG A 176 17.04 1.42 8.40
N TYR A 177 16.59 0.26 8.90
CA TYR A 177 17.49 -0.80 9.37
C TYR A 177 17.78 -1.86 8.31
N TRP A 178 16.98 -1.89 7.23
CA TRP A 178 17.16 -2.81 6.13
C TRP A 178 16.94 -2.12 4.77
N MET A 179 17.73 -2.51 3.79
CA MET A 179 17.64 -2.09 2.39
C MET A 179 17.90 -3.29 1.49
N PRO A 180 17.25 -3.37 0.29
CA PRO A 180 17.50 -4.44 -0.66
C PRO A 180 18.94 -4.42 -1.14
N ARG A 181 19.51 -5.63 -1.26
CA ARG A 181 20.85 -5.83 -1.82
C ARG A 181 20.72 -6.69 -3.06
N TYR A 182 21.20 -6.18 -4.17
CA TYR A 182 21.19 -6.88 -5.44
C TYR A 182 22.53 -7.59 -5.66
N PRO A 183 22.53 -8.82 -6.21
CA PRO A 183 23.75 -9.59 -6.39
C PRO A 183 24.61 -9.02 -7.53
N GLU A 184 25.92 -9.14 -7.43
CA GLU A 184 26.85 -8.83 -8.54
C GLU A 184 26.72 -9.82 -9.70
N ARG A 185 26.40 -11.08 -9.39
CA ARG A 185 26.14 -12.15 -10.36
C ARG A 185 24.78 -12.77 -10.08
N TRP A 186 23.94 -12.79 -11.09
CA TRP A 186 22.61 -13.37 -11.00
C TRP A 186 22.69 -14.90 -11.05
N PRO A 187 21.93 -15.61 -10.19
CA PRO A 187 21.73 -17.06 -10.31
C PRO A 187 21.13 -17.44 -11.66
N SER A 188 21.24 -18.72 -12.02
CA SER A 188 20.59 -19.22 -13.21
C SER A 188 19.07 -19.20 -13.09
N GLU A 189 18.38 -19.05 -14.21
CA GLU A 189 16.93 -19.10 -14.27
C GLU A 189 16.38 -20.42 -13.68
N ALA A 190 17.02 -21.55 -14.00
CA ALA A 190 16.62 -22.86 -13.50
C ALA A 190 16.67 -22.97 -11.98
N GLU A 191 17.71 -22.42 -11.36
CA GLU A 191 17.86 -22.39 -9.90
C GLU A 191 16.72 -21.60 -9.21
N ILE A 192 16.37 -20.45 -9.77
CA ILE A 192 15.26 -19.64 -9.21
C ILE A 192 13.91 -20.34 -9.39
N ILE A 193 13.67 -20.96 -10.56
CA ILE A 193 12.44 -21.70 -10.84
C ILE A 193 12.26 -22.86 -9.86
N GLU A 194 13.30 -23.64 -9.61
CA GLU A 194 13.28 -24.78 -8.70
C GLU A 194 12.91 -24.36 -7.25
N ARG A 195 13.40 -23.21 -6.79
CA ARG A 195 13.19 -22.70 -5.45
C ARG A 195 11.82 -22.06 -5.24
N MET A 196 11.16 -21.55 -6.29
CA MET A 196 9.99 -20.69 -6.20
C MET A 196 8.79 -21.36 -5.50
N GLN A 197 8.34 -22.51 -6.02
CA GLN A 197 7.15 -23.16 -5.47
C GLN A 197 7.35 -23.69 -4.04
N PRO A 198 8.50 -24.31 -3.68
CA PRO A 198 8.75 -24.69 -2.28
C PRO A 198 8.74 -23.50 -1.30
N ILE A 199 9.29 -22.35 -1.69
CA ILE A 199 9.27 -21.12 -0.86
C ILE A 199 7.84 -20.62 -0.70
N LEU A 200 7.05 -20.55 -1.77
CA LEU A 200 5.65 -20.15 -1.72
C LEU A 200 4.81 -21.06 -0.83
N LEU A 201 5.06 -22.37 -0.86
CA LEU A 201 4.37 -23.32 0.03
C LEU A 201 4.71 -23.04 1.49
N ARG A 202 6.01 -22.92 1.83
CA ARG A 202 6.44 -22.57 3.20
C ARG A 202 5.88 -21.23 3.66
N ALA A 203 5.78 -20.24 2.77
CA ALA A 203 5.20 -18.94 3.10
C ALA A 203 3.72 -19.03 3.49
N VAL A 204 2.96 -19.91 2.82
CA VAL A 204 1.55 -20.19 3.17
C VAL A 204 1.48 -20.99 4.48
N GLU A 205 2.32 -22.00 4.67
CA GLU A 205 2.40 -22.75 5.94
C GLU A 205 2.77 -21.85 7.14
N ALA A 206 3.70 -20.89 6.94
CA ALA A 206 4.11 -19.91 7.95
C ALA A 206 3.00 -18.93 8.34
N ALA A 207 1.99 -18.74 7.50
CA ALA A 207 0.78 -18.01 7.86
C ALA A 207 -0.10 -18.77 8.87
N GLU A 208 0.20 -20.07 9.14
CA GLU A 208 -0.53 -20.95 10.06
C GLU A 208 -2.03 -20.99 9.75
N PRO A 209 -2.43 -21.37 8.55
CA PRO A 209 -3.85 -21.50 8.23
C PRO A 209 -4.50 -22.62 9.04
N GLY A 210 -5.72 -22.39 9.47
CA GLY A 210 -6.55 -23.37 10.18
C GLY A 210 -7.94 -23.49 9.53
N ASP A 211 -8.84 -24.25 10.12
CA ASP A 211 -10.18 -24.55 9.58
C ASP A 211 -11.00 -23.29 9.25
N ALA A 212 -10.78 -22.20 10.00
CA ALA A 212 -11.41 -20.91 9.76
C ALA A 212 -10.61 -19.99 8.82
N SER A 213 -9.67 -20.55 8.03
CA SER A 213 -8.89 -19.79 7.05
C SER A 213 -9.43 -19.95 5.63
N GLY A 214 -9.26 -18.90 4.81
CA GLY A 214 -9.58 -18.88 3.40
C GLY A 214 -8.61 -17.98 2.64
N ALA A 215 -8.84 -17.78 1.35
CA ALA A 215 -8.02 -16.92 0.50
C ALA A 215 -8.86 -16.00 -0.37
N PHE A 216 -8.38 -14.79 -0.59
CA PHE A 216 -8.85 -13.93 -1.69
C PHE A 216 -8.55 -14.60 -3.03
N LEU A 217 -9.49 -14.57 -3.98
CA LEU A 217 -9.32 -15.12 -5.31
C LEU A 217 -9.90 -14.20 -6.38
N SER A 218 -9.06 -13.34 -6.97
CA SER A 218 -9.45 -12.44 -8.06
C SER A 218 -9.27 -13.06 -9.46
N GLY A 219 -8.74 -14.28 -9.54
CA GLY A 219 -8.32 -14.88 -10.82
C GLY A 219 -7.06 -14.24 -11.43
N GLY A 220 -6.33 -13.44 -10.68
CA GLY A 220 -4.98 -12.98 -11.00
C GLY A 220 -3.90 -14.00 -10.60
N LEU A 221 -2.67 -13.81 -11.08
CA LEU A 221 -1.53 -14.71 -10.79
C LEU A 221 -1.32 -14.94 -9.29
N ASP A 222 -1.28 -13.85 -8.50
CA ASP A 222 -0.92 -13.90 -7.08
C ASP A 222 -1.99 -14.56 -6.23
N SER A 223 -3.22 -14.09 -6.37
CA SER A 223 -4.35 -14.65 -5.63
C SER A 223 -4.58 -16.14 -5.98
N SER A 224 -4.40 -16.50 -7.25
CA SER A 224 -4.47 -17.91 -7.68
C SER A 224 -3.32 -18.75 -7.13
N THR A 225 -2.11 -18.18 -7.03
CA THR A 225 -0.96 -18.86 -6.41
C THR A 225 -1.21 -19.10 -4.92
N VAL A 226 -1.62 -18.08 -4.19
CA VAL A 226 -1.89 -18.20 -2.74
C VAL A 226 -3.03 -19.17 -2.47
N ALA A 227 -4.15 -19.09 -3.21
CA ALA A 227 -5.28 -20.01 -3.08
C ALA A 227 -4.89 -21.46 -3.42
N GLY A 228 -4.09 -21.66 -4.48
CA GLY A 228 -3.58 -22.98 -4.87
C GLY A 228 -2.60 -23.57 -3.87
N MET A 229 -1.71 -22.76 -3.28
CA MET A 229 -0.81 -23.22 -2.21
C MET A 229 -1.57 -23.54 -0.92
N LEU A 230 -2.60 -22.73 -0.57
CA LEU A 230 -3.48 -23.04 0.56
C LEU A 230 -4.20 -24.39 0.33
N ALA A 231 -4.68 -24.65 -0.90
CA ALA A 231 -5.35 -25.91 -1.26
C ALA A 231 -4.43 -27.14 -1.19
N LYS A 232 -3.10 -26.95 -1.21
CA LYS A 232 -2.12 -28.03 -0.91
C LYS A 232 -1.97 -28.30 0.58
N VAL A 233 -2.19 -27.30 1.42
CA VAL A 233 -2.04 -27.40 2.88
C VAL A 233 -3.32 -27.92 3.53
N GLN A 234 -4.48 -27.47 3.07
CA GLN A 234 -5.79 -27.82 3.62
C GLN A 234 -6.92 -27.57 2.62
N PRO A 235 -8.15 -28.09 2.84
CA PRO A 235 -9.33 -27.65 2.10
C PRO A 235 -9.48 -26.13 2.16
N ALA A 236 -9.56 -25.48 0.99
CA ALA A 236 -9.49 -24.03 0.91
C ALA A 236 -10.85 -23.43 0.50
N LYS A 237 -11.38 -22.52 1.33
CA LYS A 237 -12.45 -21.59 0.93
C LYS A 237 -11.85 -20.41 0.19
N THR A 238 -12.45 -20.02 -0.92
CA THR A 238 -12.00 -18.86 -1.71
C THR A 238 -13.11 -17.86 -1.90
N PHE A 239 -12.74 -16.58 -1.93
CA PHE A 239 -13.66 -15.45 -1.93
C PHE A 239 -13.36 -14.53 -3.12
N SER A 240 -14.38 -14.30 -3.94
CA SER A 240 -14.26 -13.57 -5.21
C SER A 240 -15.33 -12.50 -5.32
N ILE A 241 -14.96 -11.34 -5.86
CA ILE A 241 -15.87 -10.23 -6.15
C ILE A 241 -15.91 -10.01 -7.66
N GLY A 242 -17.11 -9.93 -8.20
CA GLY A 242 -17.38 -9.58 -9.59
C GLY A 242 -18.10 -8.25 -9.75
N PHE A 243 -18.14 -7.77 -10.97
CA PHE A 243 -18.87 -6.56 -11.37
C PHE A 243 -19.68 -6.88 -12.63
N SER A 244 -20.93 -6.45 -12.68
CA SER A 244 -21.79 -6.66 -13.86
C SER A 244 -21.50 -5.70 -15.02
N GLU A 245 -20.44 -4.87 -14.92
CA GLU A 245 -20.03 -3.91 -15.95
C GLU A 245 -19.03 -4.55 -16.90
N GLU A 246 -19.25 -4.40 -18.21
CA GLU A 246 -18.39 -4.98 -19.25
C GLU A 246 -16.94 -4.47 -19.11
N GLY A 247 -15.98 -5.40 -19.24
CA GLY A 247 -14.55 -5.09 -19.11
C GLY A 247 -14.02 -5.00 -17.68
N TYR A 248 -14.88 -5.19 -16.66
CA TYR A 248 -14.49 -5.20 -15.25
C TYR A 248 -14.70 -6.56 -14.58
N ASP A 249 -15.45 -7.47 -15.18
CA ASP A 249 -15.71 -8.78 -14.59
C ASP A 249 -14.60 -9.78 -14.92
N GLU A 250 -13.95 -10.26 -13.88
CA GLU A 250 -12.89 -11.28 -13.94
C GLU A 250 -13.30 -12.61 -13.29
N MET A 251 -14.59 -12.79 -12.96
CA MET A 251 -15.09 -13.93 -12.20
C MET A 251 -14.77 -15.27 -12.86
N GLU A 252 -14.80 -15.37 -14.20
CA GLU A 252 -14.46 -16.61 -14.90
C GLU A 252 -13.02 -17.07 -14.69
N TYR A 253 -12.08 -16.14 -14.50
CA TYR A 253 -10.70 -16.50 -14.13
C TYR A 253 -10.61 -17.01 -12.69
N ALA A 254 -11.36 -16.39 -11.76
CA ALA A 254 -11.47 -16.88 -10.39
C ALA A 254 -12.07 -18.30 -10.36
N ARG A 255 -13.16 -18.54 -11.09
CA ARG A 255 -13.80 -19.86 -11.25
C ARG A 255 -12.87 -20.88 -11.87
N THR A 256 -12.05 -20.49 -12.85
CA THR A 256 -11.06 -21.37 -13.48
C THR A 256 -10.02 -21.83 -12.46
N SER A 257 -9.49 -20.91 -11.63
CA SER A 257 -8.57 -21.26 -10.55
C SER A 257 -9.25 -22.12 -9.48
N ALA A 258 -10.47 -21.78 -9.07
CA ALA A 258 -11.22 -22.54 -8.08
C ALA A 258 -11.47 -24.00 -8.52
N ARG A 259 -11.88 -24.20 -9.78
CA ARG A 259 -12.06 -25.55 -10.36
C ARG A 259 -10.74 -26.33 -10.42
N HIS A 260 -9.65 -25.68 -10.82
CA HIS A 260 -8.33 -26.30 -10.94
C HIS A 260 -7.79 -26.79 -9.59
N PHE A 261 -7.90 -25.96 -8.57
CA PHE A 261 -7.42 -26.28 -7.22
C PHE A 261 -8.47 -26.98 -6.33
N LYS A 262 -9.68 -27.16 -6.84
CA LYS A 262 -10.82 -27.77 -6.12
C LYS A 262 -11.14 -27.05 -4.81
N THR A 263 -11.06 -25.71 -4.82
CA THR A 263 -11.44 -24.90 -3.67
C THR A 263 -12.97 -24.76 -3.58
N GLU A 264 -13.46 -24.34 -2.41
CA GLU A 264 -14.87 -23.99 -2.20
C GLU A 264 -15.06 -22.50 -2.52
N PRO A 265 -15.64 -22.15 -3.71
CA PRO A 265 -15.77 -20.77 -4.13
C PRO A 265 -16.97 -20.09 -3.47
N ASN A 266 -16.75 -18.88 -2.98
CA ASN A 266 -17.77 -17.96 -2.50
C ASN A 266 -17.67 -16.68 -3.34
N GLU A 267 -18.78 -16.29 -4.00
CA GLU A 267 -18.81 -15.23 -4.99
C GLU A 267 -19.84 -14.17 -4.63
N TYR A 268 -19.53 -12.90 -4.89
CA TYR A 268 -20.46 -11.80 -4.75
C TYR A 268 -20.26 -10.78 -5.87
N TYR A 269 -21.36 -10.28 -6.45
CA TYR A 269 -21.37 -9.23 -7.46
C TYR A 269 -21.76 -7.90 -6.82
N VAL A 270 -20.80 -7.01 -6.67
CA VAL A 270 -21.02 -5.67 -6.12
C VAL A 270 -21.86 -4.83 -7.08
N GLN A 271 -22.86 -4.15 -6.53
CA GLN A 271 -23.78 -3.27 -7.26
C GLN A 271 -23.50 -1.80 -6.93
N PRO A 272 -23.92 -0.84 -7.77
CA PRO A 272 -23.80 0.59 -7.50
C PRO A 272 -24.41 1.03 -6.16
N ALA A 273 -25.51 0.44 -5.76
CA ALA A 273 -26.16 0.74 -4.48
C ALA A 273 -25.30 0.32 -3.28
N ASP A 274 -24.56 -0.80 -3.41
CA ASP A 274 -23.65 -1.26 -2.37
C ASP A 274 -22.53 -0.23 -2.13
N VAL A 275 -22.04 0.40 -3.18
CA VAL A 275 -20.99 1.44 -3.11
C VAL A 275 -21.48 2.65 -2.33
N ALA A 276 -22.71 3.12 -2.61
CA ALA A 276 -23.28 4.27 -1.91
C ALA A 276 -23.39 4.03 -0.39
N VAL A 277 -23.72 2.80 0.02
CA VAL A 277 -23.78 2.40 1.44
C VAL A 277 -22.40 2.17 2.03
N ALA A 278 -21.45 1.66 1.26
CA ALA A 278 -20.11 1.31 1.72
C ALA A 278 -19.23 2.56 1.98
N VAL A 279 -19.35 3.60 1.16
CA VAL A 279 -18.48 4.79 1.21
C VAL A 279 -18.44 5.46 2.59
N PRO A 280 -19.56 5.78 3.26
CA PRO A 280 -19.51 6.35 4.60
C PRO A 280 -18.88 5.41 5.65
N ARG A 281 -19.13 4.11 5.56
CA ARG A 281 -18.54 3.11 6.46
C ARG A 281 -17.03 3.00 6.28
N ILE A 282 -16.56 3.00 5.02
CA ILE A 282 -15.14 2.98 4.67
C ILE A 282 -14.46 4.24 5.20
N ALA A 283 -15.04 5.41 4.95
CA ALA A 283 -14.49 6.68 5.43
C ALA A 283 -14.37 6.72 6.97
N ALA A 284 -15.35 6.20 7.69
CA ALA A 284 -15.33 6.12 9.14
C ALA A 284 -14.32 5.11 9.70
N ALA A 285 -13.98 4.04 8.95
CA ALA A 285 -13.07 3.00 9.39
C ALA A 285 -11.59 3.42 9.32
N TYR A 286 -11.22 4.25 8.36
CA TYR A 286 -9.84 4.72 8.20
C TYR A 286 -9.49 5.81 9.20
N ASP A 287 -8.29 5.73 9.75
CA ASP A 287 -7.71 6.73 10.66
C ASP A 287 -7.17 7.98 9.94
N GLU A 288 -7.03 7.91 8.63
CA GLU A 288 -6.65 9.00 7.72
C GLU A 288 -7.45 8.88 6.42
N PRO A 289 -7.63 9.95 5.62
CA PRO A 289 -8.35 9.83 4.36
C PRO A 289 -7.68 8.81 3.42
N PHE A 290 -8.50 7.99 2.74
CA PHE A 290 -8.03 6.92 1.89
C PHE A 290 -8.90 6.79 0.64
N GLY A 291 -8.31 7.00 -0.54
CA GLY A 291 -9.00 7.15 -1.83
C GLY A 291 -8.84 5.99 -2.80
N ASN A 292 -8.32 4.83 -2.39
CA ASN A 292 -8.25 3.65 -3.25
C ASN A 292 -9.64 3.01 -3.38
N SER A 293 -10.20 3.02 -4.59
CA SER A 293 -11.55 2.51 -4.84
C SER A 293 -11.69 0.99 -4.65
N SER A 294 -10.57 0.23 -4.71
CA SER A 294 -10.58 -1.21 -4.43
C SER A 294 -10.88 -1.53 -2.96
N ALA A 295 -10.94 -0.53 -2.06
CA ALA A 295 -11.41 -0.73 -0.69
C ALA A 295 -12.85 -1.29 -0.65
N VAL A 296 -13.72 -0.86 -1.58
CA VAL A 296 -15.10 -1.36 -1.65
C VAL A 296 -15.14 -2.87 -1.92
N PRO A 297 -14.62 -3.41 -3.05
CA PRO A 297 -14.66 -4.83 -3.27
C PRO A 297 -13.87 -5.62 -2.20
N THR A 298 -12.79 -5.08 -1.64
CA THR A 298 -12.06 -5.74 -0.55
C THR A 298 -12.94 -5.88 0.71
N MET A 299 -13.70 -4.84 1.07
CA MET A 299 -14.65 -4.89 2.19
C MET A 299 -15.74 -5.96 1.97
N PHE A 300 -16.34 -6.00 0.79
CA PHE A 300 -17.37 -7.00 0.49
C PHE A 300 -16.82 -8.43 0.48
N CYS A 301 -15.58 -8.61 -0.01
CA CYS A 301 -14.91 -9.90 0.04
C CYS A 301 -14.65 -10.35 1.49
N ALA A 302 -14.14 -9.47 2.35
CA ALA A 302 -13.94 -9.75 3.77
C ALA A 302 -15.26 -10.04 4.50
N ARG A 303 -16.33 -9.30 4.19
CA ARG A 303 -17.69 -9.55 4.71
C ARG A 303 -18.21 -10.93 4.32
N LEU A 304 -18.06 -11.29 3.05
CA LEU A 304 -18.47 -12.60 2.54
C LEU A 304 -17.71 -13.72 3.27
N ALA A 305 -16.41 -13.52 3.52
CA ALA A 305 -15.60 -14.45 4.29
C ALA A 305 -16.10 -14.60 5.73
N ALA A 306 -16.34 -13.48 6.42
CA ALA A 306 -16.87 -13.47 7.79
C ALA A 306 -18.23 -14.18 7.88
N GLN A 307 -19.14 -13.94 6.93
CA GLN A 307 -20.45 -14.60 6.84
C GLN A 307 -20.33 -16.11 6.60
N SER A 308 -19.23 -16.55 5.95
CA SER A 308 -18.94 -17.97 5.71
C SER A 308 -18.16 -18.63 6.87
N GLY A 309 -18.05 -17.94 8.01
CA GLY A 309 -17.33 -18.44 9.20
C GLY A 309 -15.80 -18.38 9.11
N VAL A 310 -15.25 -17.64 8.14
CA VAL A 310 -13.81 -17.44 7.99
C VAL A 310 -13.38 -16.23 8.80
N THR A 311 -12.38 -16.43 9.65
CA THR A 311 -11.79 -15.38 10.51
C THR A 311 -10.38 -14.99 10.13
N HIS A 312 -9.77 -15.69 9.15
CA HIS A 312 -8.43 -15.44 8.66
C HIS A 312 -8.37 -15.62 7.14
N LEU A 313 -7.97 -14.58 6.42
CA LEU A 313 -7.78 -14.60 4.97
C LEU A 313 -6.30 -14.52 4.60
N LEU A 314 -5.92 -15.24 3.56
CA LEU A 314 -4.61 -15.11 2.91
C LEU A 314 -4.77 -14.24 1.66
N ALA A 315 -3.94 -13.22 1.52
CA ALA A 315 -3.95 -12.27 0.42
C ALA A 315 -2.74 -12.45 -0.52
N GLY A 316 -2.95 -12.15 -1.80
CA GLY A 316 -1.92 -12.24 -2.83
C GLY A 316 -1.14 -10.94 -3.04
N ASP A 317 -1.34 -9.92 -2.20
CA ASP A 317 -0.68 -8.62 -2.33
C ASP A 317 0.85 -8.76 -2.16
N GLY A 318 1.60 -8.00 -2.96
CA GLY A 318 3.07 -7.98 -2.98
C GLY A 318 3.70 -8.69 -4.18
N GLY A 319 3.01 -9.61 -4.84
CA GLY A 319 3.59 -10.35 -5.96
C GLY A 319 3.96 -9.48 -7.16
N ASP A 320 3.17 -8.47 -7.45
CA ASP A 320 3.46 -7.50 -8.53
C ASP A 320 4.71 -6.67 -8.22
N GLU A 321 4.87 -6.24 -6.98
CA GLU A 321 5.95 -5.40 -6.51
C GLU A 321 7.26 -6.17 -6.30
N LEU A 322 7.20 -7.49 -6.11
CA LEU A 322 8.39 -8.34 -6.03
C LEU A 322 8.87 -8.82 -7.41
N PHE A 323 7.94 -9.14 -8.32
CA PHE A 323 8.27 -9.81 -9.58
C PHE A 323 7.95 -9.03 -10.85
N GLY A 324 7.61 -7.74 -10.75
CA GLY A 324 7.42 -6.87 -11.90
C GLY A 324 6.09 -7.06 -12.65
N GLY A 325 4.97 -7.00 -11.93
CA GLY A 325 3.64 -7.28 -12.49
C GLY A 325 2.87 -6.06 -13.00
N ASN A 326 3.33 -4.83 -12.82
CA ASN A 326 2.63 -3.65 -13.28
C ASN A 326 3.08 -3.25 -14.69
N GLU A 327 2.12 -2.96 -15.60
CA GLU A 327 2.39 -2.55 -16.98
C GLU A 327 3.31 -1.33 -17.11
N ARG A 328 3.31 -0.45 -16.10
CA ARG A 328 4.19 0.71 -16.12
C ARG A 328 5.67 0.34 -16.14
N TYR A 329 6.09 -0.79 -15.57
CA TYR A 329 7.50 -1.22 -15.61
C TYR A 329 7.96 -1.50 -17.05
N ALA A 330 7.17 -2.26 -17.81
CA ALA A 330 7.46 -2.52 -19.21
C ALA A 330 7.41 -1.22 -20.05
N ARG A 331 6.42 -0.36 -19.81
CA ARG A 331 6.28 0.92 -20.49
C ARG A 331 7.49 1.82 -20.25
N GLN A 332 7.94 1.96 -19.01
CA GLN A 332 9.11 2.79 -18.69
C GLN A 332 10.40 2.20 -19.29
N LYS A 333 10.55 0.87 -19.29
CA LYS A 333 11.69 0.20 -19.95
C LYS A 333 11.71 0.48 -21.47
N VAL A 334 10.55 0.54 -22.13
CA VAL A 334 10.47 0.95 -23.55
C VAL A 334 10.90 2.41 -23.72
N PHE A 335 10.49 3.32 -22.82
CA PHE A 335 10.91 4.72 -22.90
C PHE A 335 12.41 4.91 -22.70
N GLU A 336 13.07 4.09 -21.89
CA GLU A 336 14.53 4.16 -21.70
C GLU A 336 15.31 3.88 -23.00
N ARG A 337 14.76 3.10 -23.93
CA ARG A 337 15.39 2.91 -25.25
C ARG A 337 15.55 4.22 -26.01
N TYR A 338 14.65 5.19 -25.79
CA TYR A 338 14.80 6.53 -26.37
C TYR A 338 16.01 7.27 -25.80
N SER A 339 16.31 7.09 -24.52
CA SER A 339 17.47 7.71 -23.87
C SER A 339 18.81 7.17 -24.40
N MET A 340 18.82 5.96 -24.98
CA MET A 340 20.01 5.37 -25.62
C MET A 340 20.39 6.08 -26.93
N ILE A 341 19.47 6.82 -27.56
CA ILE A 341 19.78 7.63 -28.74
C ILE A 341 20.62 8.82 -28.29
N PRO A 342 21.80 9.08 -28.89
CA PRO A 342 22.66 10.21 -28.52
C PRO A 342 21.92 11.54 -28.48
N GLN A 343 22.14 12.32 -27.42
CA GLN A 343 21.41 13.58 -27.18
C GLN A 343 21.45 14.56 -28.36
N PRO A 344 22.60 14.76 -29.09
CA PRO A 344 22.59 15.63 -30.26
C PRO A 344 21.63 15.17 -31.35
N LEU A 345 21.54 13.86 -31.60
CA LEU A 345 20.66 13.28 -32.62
C LEU A 345 19.18 13.49 -32.24
N ARG A 346 18.85 13.32 -30.94
CA ARG A 346 17.48 13.58 -30.44
C ARG A 346 17.11 15.05 -30.61
N LYS A 347 17.93 15.96 -30.07
CA LYS A 347 17.61 17.40 -30.02
C LYS A 347 17.68 18.09 -31.39
N LEU A 348 18.58 17.66 -32.27
CA LEU A 348 18.78 18.36 -33.55
C LEU A 348 17.94 17.76 -34.68
N LEU A 349 17.57 16.49 -34.62
CA LEU A 349 16.83 15.82 -35.70
C LEU A 349 15.45 15.32 -35.28
N LEU A 350 15.37 14.47 -34.23
CA LEU A 350 14.12 13.79 -33.90
C LEU A 350 13.08 14.73 -33.27
N GLU A 351 13.46 15.51 -32.26
CA GLU A 351 12.51 16.37 -31.53
C GLU A 351 11.96 17.49 -32.44
N PRO A 352 12.78 18.20 -33.26
CA PRO A 352 12.23 19.19 -34.20
C PRO A 352 11.28 18.59 -35.26
N LEU A 353 11.63 17.39 -35.77
CA LEU A 353 10.77 16.67 -36.73
C LEU A 353 9.42 16.29 -36.09
N LEU A 354 9.44 15.75 -34.88
CA LEU A 354 8.22 15.34 -34.17
C LEU A 354 7.38 16.51 -33.67
N ARG A 355 7.99 17.67 -33.42
CA ARG A 355 7.28 18.94 -33.08
C ARG A 355 6.76 19.68 -34.29
N SER A 356 7.16 19.31 -35.51
CA SER A 356 6.67 19.88 -36.74
C SER A 356 5.21 19.47 -37.03
N PRO A 357 4.52 20.06 -38.04
CA PRO A 357 3.20 19.62 -38.45
C PRO A 357 3.09 18.14 -38.79
N PHE A 358 4.19 17.50 -39.21
CA PHE A 358 4.26 16.05 -39.41
C PHE A 358 3.94 15.27 -38.10
N GLY A 359 4.50 15.66 -36.96
CA GLY A 359 4.22 15.01 -35.66
C GLY A 359 2.80 15.30 -35.15
N ALA A 360 2.09 16.28 -35.70
CA ALA A 360 0.69 16.57 -35.37
C ALA A 360 -0.31 15.69 -36.14
N LEU A 361 0.14 14.96 -37.16
CA LEU A 361 -0.72 14.08 -37.94
C LEU A 361 -1.27 12.94 -37.07
N PRO A 362 -2.55 12.54 -37.26
CA PRO A 362 -3.12 11.40 -36.55
C PRO A 362 -2.40 10.09 -36.93
N GLY A 363 -2.42 9.12 -36.03
CA GLY A 363 -1.81 7.81 -36.26
C GLY A 363 -0.36 7.69 -35.76
N ILE A 364 0.53 7.10 -36.56
CA ILE A 364 1.91 6.81 -36.16
C ILE A 364 2.71 8.06 -35.79
N PRO A 365 2.69 9.18 -36.56
CA PRO A 365 3.43 10.38 -36.20
C PRO A 365 3.02 10.99 -34.86
N GLY A 366 1.72 11.06 -34.56
CA GLY A 366 1.20 11.56 -33.28
C GLY A 366 1.60 10.66 -32.11
N LYS A 367 1.58 9.34 -32.31
CA LYS A 367 2.07 8.38 -31.28
C LYS A 367 3.57 8.53 -31.03
N MET A 368 4.38 8.72 -32.09
CA MET A 368 5.83 8.94 -31.96
C MET A 368 6.14 10.26 -31.24
N ARG A 369 5.38 11.31 -31.51
CA ARG A 369 5.52 12.58 -30.79
C ARG A 369 5.21 12.42 -29.31
N SER A 370 4.06 11.83 -28.96
CA SER A 370 3.68 11.57 -27.56
C SER A 370 4.71 10.67 -26.86
N TYR A 371 5.23 9.67 -27.56
CA TYR A 371 6.31 8.82 -27.05
C TYR A 371 7.58 9.63 -26.75
N ALA A 372 8.03 10.46 -27.70
CA ALA A 372 9.26 11.25 -27.51
C ALA A 372 9.10 12.32 -26.41
N GLU A 373 7.93 12.96 -26.32
CA GLU A 373 7.62 13.93 -25.26
C GLU A 373 7.70 13.27 -23.88
N GLN A 374 7.07 12.11 -23.70
CA GLN A 374 7.12 11.37 -22.44
C GLN A 374 8.53 10.82 -22.13
N ALA A 375 9.19 10.24 -23.15
CA ALA A 375 10.54 9.69 -22.99
C ALA A 375 11.61 10.76 -22.70
N SER A 376 11.35 12.02 -23.04
CA SER A 376 12.23 13.15 -22.76
C SER A 376 12.21 13.57 -21.28
N VAL A 377 11.18 13.17 -20.53
CA VAL A 377 11.10 13.39 -19.09
C VAL A 377 11.90 12.31 -18.37
N GLY A 378 12.85 12.70 -17.52
CA GLY A 378 13.67 11.75 -16.75
C GLY A 378 12.86 11.02 -15.67
N MET A 379 13.36 9.84 -15.26
CA MET A 379 12.80 9.11 -14.12
C MET A 379 13.23 9.75 -12.78
N PRO A 380 12.39 9.76 -11.74
CA PRO A 380 11.03 9.23 -11.68
C PRO A 380 9.95 10.20 -12.17
N MET A 381 10.29 11.44 -12.57
CA MET A 381 9.35 12.51 -12.95
C MET A 381 8.37 12.07 -14.05
N ARG A 382 8.82 11.19 -14.94
CA ARG A 382 7.98 10.63 -16.02
C ARG A 382 6.75 9.88 -15.49
N LEU A 383 6.82 9.27 -14.31
CA LEU A 383 5.70 8.56 -13.69
C LEU A 383 4.55 9.50 -13.30
N PHE A 384 4.85 10.79 -13.08
CA PHE A 384 3.86 11.78 -12.65
C PHE A 384 3.08 12.40 -13.79
N THR A 385 3.55 12.26 -15.03
CA THR A 385 2.87 12.84 -16.20
C THR A 385 1.44 12.32 -16.37
N TYR A 386 1.09 11.20 -15.74
CA TYR A 386 -0.26 10.62 -15.74
C TYR A 386 -1.09 10.98 -14.50
N ASN A 387 -0.50 11.66 -13.53
CA ASN A 387 -1.22 12.06 -12.31
C ASN A 387 -2.25 13.15 -12.65
N PHE A 388 -3.47 13.03 -12.10
CA PHE A 388 -4.56 13.95 -12.40
C PHE A 388 -4.21 15.40 -12.01
N VAL A 389 -3.66 15.59 -10.80
CA VAL A 389 -3.31 16.93 -10.28
C VAL A 389 -2.22 17.58 -11.15
N GLN A 390 -1.22 16.82 -11.57
CA GLN A 390 -0.17 17.30 -12.48
C GLN A 390 -0.71 17.62 -13.88
N HIS A 391 -1.56 16.75 -14.40
CA HIS A 391 -2.11 16.91 -15.75
C HIS A 391 -3.03 18.14 -15.86
N GLN A 392 -3.89 18.36 -14.88
CA GLN A 392 -4.78 19.53 -14.84
C GLN A 392 -4.05 20.81 -14.42
N GLY A 393 -2.98 20.69 -13.64
CA GLY A 393 -2.28 21.78 -12.99
C GLY A 393 -2.94 22.18 -11.65
N PRO A 394 -2.16 22.23 -10.57
CA PRO A 394 -2.68 22.53 -9.23
C PRO A 394 -3.50 23.82 -9.16
N ALA A 395 -3.08 24.86 -9.88
CA ALA A 395 -3.76 26.17 -9.90
C ALA A 395 -5.17 26.14 -10.54
N GLN A 396 -5.49 25.12 -11.33
CA GLN A 396 -6.84 24.94 -11.87
C GLN A 396 -7.79 24.24 -10.89
N ILE A 397 -7.23 23.48 -9.96
CA ILE A 397 -7.99 22.64 -9.01
C ILE A 397 -8.19 23.38 -7.70
N PHE A 398 -7.09 23.84 -7.10
CA PHE A 398 -7.06 24.32 -5.72
C PHE A 398 -7.23 25.83 -5.62
N SER A 399 -7.74 26.26 -4.45
CA SER A 399 -7.86 27.70 -4.14
C SER A 399 -6.47 28.35 -3.94
N PRO A 400 -6.32 29.65 -4.21
CA PRO A 400 -5.05 30.33 -4.01
C PRO A 400 -4.54 30.25 -2.56
N SER A 401 -5.42 30.45 -1.57
CA SER A 401 -5.04 30.38 -0.15
C SER A 401 -4.53 28.99 0.25
N PHE A 402 -5.15 27.93 -0.26
CA PHE A 402 -4.67 26.57 -0.01
C PHE A 402 -3.30 26.33 -0.64
N LEU A 403 -3.08 26.81 -1.88
CA LEU A 403 -1.78 26.66 -2.56
C LEU A 403 -0.64 27.43 -1.88
N GLU A 404 -0.92 28.57 -1.23
CA GLU A 404 0.06 29.31 -0.43
C GLU A 404 0.53 28.54 0.81
N ALA A 405 -0.32 27.64 1.34
CA ALA A 405 -0.05 26.86 2.54
C ALA A 405 0.65 25.51 2.27
N VAL A 406 0.89 25.15 0.99
CA VAL A 406 1.44 23.84 0.62
C VAL A 406 2.60 23.94 -0.37
N SER A 407 3.48 22.94 -0.34
CA SER A 407 4.48 22.72 -1.38
C SER A 407 3.91 21.78 -2.44
N VAL A 408 3.64 22.31 -3.62
CA VAL A 408 3.13 21.52 -4.76
C VAL A 408 4.16 20.51 -5.28
N THR A 409 5.44 20.68 -4.96
CA THR A 409 6.54 19.80 -5.36
C THR A 409 6.87 18.72 -4.33
N GLU A 410 6.21 18.74 -3.16
CA GLU A 410 6.47 17.75 -2.10
C GLU A 410 6.20 16.31 -2.54
N PRO A 411 5.11 15.97 -3.28
CA PRO A 411 4.91 14.63 -3.81
C PRO A 411 6.07 14.14 -4.67
N GLU A 412 6.58 14.99 -5.55
CA GLU A 412 7.71 14.67 -6.41
C GLU A 412 8.99 14.44 -5.61
N ARG A 413 9.23 15.27 -4.57
CA ARG A 413 10.37 15.13 -3.67
C ARG A 413 10.34 13.78 -2.94
N LEU A 414 9.18 13.41 -2.39
CA LEU A 414 9.00 12.15 -1.67
C LEU A 414 9.28 10.93 -2.56
N GLN A 415 8.70 10.91 -3.76
CA GLN A 415 8.91 9.80 -4.68
C GLN A 415 10.33 9.76 -5.26
N THR A 416 10.94 10.91 -5.52
CA THR A 416 12.32 10.98 -6.01
C THR A 416 13.29 10.44 -4.97
N ALA A 417 13.10 10.80 -3.70
CA ALA A 417 13.92 10.30 -2.60
C ALA A 417 13.85 8.76 -2.51
N GLU A 418 12.65 8.19 -2.58
CA GLU A 418 12.49 6.73 -2.51
C GLU A 418 13.01 6.01 -3.76
N TYR A 419 12.78 6.54 -4.96
CA TYR A 419 13.30 6.00 -6.22
C TYR A 419 14.84 5.96 -6.26
N GLN A 420 15.51 6.92 -5.63
CA GLN A 420 16.97 7.02 -5.61
C GLN A 420 17.63 6.26 -4.45
N ALA A 421 16.85 5.80 -3.46
CA ALA A 421 17.39 5.20 -2.25
C ALA A 421 18.13 3.86 -2.46
N PRO A 422 17.67 2.90 -3.32
CA PRO A 422 18.32 1.62 -3.44
C PRO A 422 19.63 1.71 -4.21
N ALA A 423 20.61 0.87 -3.80
CA ALA A 423 21.94 0.79 -4.42
C ALA A 423 21.88 0.01 -5.75
N THR A 424 21.10 0.47 -6.70
CA THR A 424 21.02 -0.06 -8.07
C THR A 424 20.87 1.07 -9.07
N THR A 425 21.29 0.86 -10.31
CA THR A 425 21.06 1.78 -11.42
C THR A 425 19.91 1.34 -12.33
N ASP A 426 19.42 0.10 -12.15
CA ASP A 426 18.34 -0.43 -12.95
C ASP A 426 17.00 0.25 -12.61
N ILE A 427 16.28 0.67 -13.65
CA ILE A 427 15.02 1.42 -13.49
C ILE A 427 13.89 0.55 -12.96
N VAL A 428 13.87 -0.74 -13.31
CA VAL A 428 12.83 -1.67 -12.85
C VAL A 428 12.98 -1.90 -11.35
N ASP A 429 14.20 -2.22 -10.89
CA ASP A 429 14.47 -2.42 -9.46
C ASP A 429 14.19 -1.15 -8.63
N ARG A 430 14.52 0.04 -9.16
CA ARG A 430 14.18 1.33 -8.51
C ARG A 430 12.68 1.58 -8.44
N MET A 431 11.94 1.26 -9.50
CA MET A 431 10.48 1.39 -9.50
C MET A 431 9.84 0.40 -8.53
N LEU A 432 10.28 -0.86 -8.52
CA LEU A 432 9.77 -1.88 -7.61
C LEU A 432 9.98 -1.44 -6.14
N TYR A 433 11.19 -0.96 -5.82
CA TYR A 433 11.50 -0.49 -4.47
C TYR A 433 10.63 0.70 -4.06
N MET A 434 10.44 1.68 -4.95
CA MET A 434 9.54 2.81 -4.70
C MET A 434 8.10 2.34 -4.46
N ASP A 435 7.66 1.31 -5.20
CA ASP A 435 6.32 0.75 -5.08
C ASP A 435 6.10 -0.02 -3.79
N TRP A 436 7.15 -0.60 -3.18
CA TRP A 436 7.04 -1.21 -1.84
C TRP A 436 6.53 -0.23 -0.79
N LYS A 437 6.87 1.06 -0.93
CA LYS A 437 6.36 2.09 -0.04
C LYS A 437 5.00 2.64 -0.49
N PHE A 438 4.94 3.23 -1.68
CA PHE A 438 3.76 4.02 -2.10
C PHE A 438 2.57 3.17 -2.56
N VAL A 439 2.82 2.02 -3.20
CA VAL A 439 1.76 1.15 -3.71
C VAL A 439 1.42 0.06 -2.69
N LEU A 440 2.41 -0.54 -2.08
CA LEU A 440 2.19 -1.67 -1.19
C LEU A 440 1.95 -1.21 0.26
N ALA A 441 2.96 -0.67 0.96
CA ALA A 441 2.87 -0.37 2.39
C ALA A 441 1.83 0.72 2.72
N ASP A 442 1.92 1.88 2.05
CA ASP A 442 1.05 3.02 2.33
C ASP A 442 -0.34 2.91 1.68
N ASN A 443 -0.55 1.97 0.74
CA ASN A 443 -1.80 1.82 -0.01
C ASN A 443 -2.40 0.41 0.13
N ASP A 444 -1.87 -0.62 -0.55
CA ASP A 444 -2.57 -1.91 -0.67
C ASP A 444 -2.66 -2.67 0.65
N LEU A 445 -1.60 -2.77 1.43
CA LEU A 445 -1.65 -3.43 2.73
C LEU A 445 -2.57 -2.68 3.71
N ARG A 446 -2.54 -1.35 3.67
CA ARG A 446 -3.44 -0.53 4.46
C ARG A 446 -4.91 -0.76 4.07
N LYS A 447 -5.19 -0.85 2.77
CA LYS A 447 -6.51 -1.19 2.24
C LYS A 447 -7.00 -2.52 2.80
N VAL A 448 -6.22 -3.58 2.59
CA VAL A 448 -6.63 -4.94 2.96
C VAL A 448 -6.75 -5.08 4.47
N ASN A 449 -5.77 -4.59 5.24
CA ASN A 449 -5.82 -4.62 6.71
C ASN A 449 -7.06 -3.93 7.27
N THR A 450 -7.36 -2.72 6.80
CA THR A 450 -8.48 -1.94 7.32
C THR A 450 -9.82 -2.56 6.95
N MET A 451 -9.97 -3.02 5.71
CA MET A 451 -11.24 -3.61 5.24
C MET A 451 -11.50 -4.99 5.87
N CYS A 452 -10.46 -5.82 6.05
CA CYS A 452 -10.59 -7.07 6.78
C CYS A 452 -10.93 -6.83 8.26
N SER A 453 -10.23 -5.91 8.92
CA SER A 453 -10.48 -5.56 10.32
C SER A 453 -11.89 -5.01 10.54
N LEU A 454 -12.43 -4.23 9.60
CA LEU A 454 -13.80 -3.69 9.64
C LEU A 454 -14.86 -4.80 9.71
N GLU A 455 -14.60 -5.92 9.07
CA GLU A 455 -15.50 -7.08 9.02
C GLU A 455 -15.05 -8.21 10.00
N GLY A 456 -14.09 -7.94 10.90
CA GLY A 456 -13.65 -8.87 11.95
C GLY A 456 -12.76 -10.01 11.44
N VAL A 457 -12.13 -9.87 10.30
CA VAL A 457 -11.27 -10.88 9.67
C VAL A 457 -9.80 -10.47 9.78
N LYS A 458 -8.92 -11.40 10.17
CA LYS A 458 -7.46 -11.22 10.09
C LYS A 458 -6.97 -11.48 8.68
N VAL A 459 -5.80 -10.92 8.33
CA VAL A 459 -5.19 -11.17 7.03
C VAL A 459 -3.70 -11.47 7.17
N SER A 460 -3.19 -12.37 6.32
CA SER A 460 -1.77 -12.67 6.15
C SER A 460 -1.36 -12.54 4.69
N TYR A 461 -0.08 -12.24 4.46
CA TYR A 461 0.50 -11.91 3.16
C TYR A 461 1.64 -12.89 2.79
N PRO A 462 1.35 -14.13 2.35
CA PRO A 462 2.38 -15.10 2.00
C PRO A 462 3.34 -14.62 0.90
N MET A 463 2.86 -13.76 -0.01
CA MET A 463 3.70 -13.18 -1.06
C MET A 463 4.79 -12.22 -0.52
N LEU A 464 4.68 -11.77 0.72
CA LEU A 464 5.63 -10.87 1.38
C LEU A 464 6.54 -11.61 2.39
N ASP A 465 6.56 -12.94 2.36
CA ASP A 465 7.50 -13.71 3.17
C ASP A 465 8.95 -13.33 2.87
N ASP A 466 9.78 -13.22 3.90
CA ASP A 466 11.18 -12.78 3.77
C ASP A 466 12.01 -13.67 2.84
N GLU A 467 11.76 -15.01 2.84
CA GLU A 467 12.47 -15.92 1.95
C GLU A 467 12.09 -15.68 0.48
N LEU A 468 10.81 -15.38 0.22
CA LEU A 468 10.32 -15.03 -1.11
C LEU A 468 10.84 -13.64 -1.55
N LEU A 469 10.88 -12.67 -0.64
CA LEU A 469 11.50 -11.37 -0.89
C LEU A 469 12.98 -11.54 -1.28
N GLU A 470 13.77 -12.27 -0.49
CA GLU A 470 15.20 -12.51 -0.79
C GLU A 470 15.35 -13.24 -2.14
N LEU A 471 14.48 -14.22 -2.45
CA LEU A 471 14.45 -14.86 -3.77
C LEU A 471 14.17 -13.84 -4.88
N SER A 472 13.23 -12.93 -4.70
CA SER A 472 12.88 -11.90 -5.69
C SER A 472 14.03 -10.94 -5.99
N LEU A 473 14.89 -10.67 -4.99
CA LEU A 473 16.11 -9.88 -5.16
C LEU A 473 17.19 -10.61 -5.97
N LEU A 474 17.12 -11.94 -6.08
CA LEU A 474 18.00 -12.75 -6.92
C LEU A 474 17.50 -12.88 -8.36
N VAL A 475 16.29 -12.39 -8.68
CA VAL A 475 15.76 -12.36 -10.05
C VAL A 475 16.24 -11.09 -10.74
N SER A 476 16.95 -11.23 -11.85
CA SER A 476 17.43 -10.05 -12.60
C SER A 476 16.25 -9.22 -13.14
N PRO A 477 16.41 -7.90 -13.29
CA PRO A 477 15.36 -7.02 -13.85
C PRO A 477 14.86 -7.48 -15.23
N GLU A 478 15.76 -8.07 -16.05
CA GLU A 478 15.39 -8.60 -17.36
C GLU A 478 14.47 -9.83 -17.25
N LEU A 479 14.65 -10.66 -16.21
CA LEU A 479 13.79 -11.82 -15.95
C LEU A 479 12.51 -11.46 -15.20
N LYS A 480 12.46 -10.31 -14.53
CA LYS A 480 11.21 -9.75 -14.00
C LYS A 480 10.31 -9.22 -15.12
N VAL A 481 10.91 -8.41 -16.03
CA VAL A 481 10.22 -7.81 -17.17
C VAL A 481 11.01 -8.08 -18.45
N HIS A 482 10.66 -9.14 -19.18
CA HIS A 482 11.35 -9.53 -20.41
C HIS A 482 10.74 -8.84 -21.63
N GLY A 483 11.45 -7.85 -22.17
CA GLY A 483 10.87 -6.99 -23.21
C GLY A 483 9.65 -6.24 -22.69
N THR A 484 8.44 -6.66 -23.11
CA THR A 484 7.15 -6.17 -22.63
C THR A 484 6.40 -7.21 -21.80
N GLU A 485 6.93 -8.41 -21.66
CA GLU A 485 6.32 -9.47 -20.87
C GLU A 485 6.60 -9.26 -19.37
N LEU A 486 5.55 -9.04 -18.62
CA LEU A 486 5.58 -8.87 -17.17
C LEU A 486 5.68 -10.23 -16.48
N ARG A 487 6.43 -10.26 -15.35
CA ARG A 487 6.55 -11.45 -14.49
C ARG A 487 7.06 -12.69 -15.25
N TYR A 488 7.95 -12.47 -16.18
CA TYR A 488 8.42 -13.52 -17.09
C TYR A 488 8.89 -14.78 -16.36
N LEU A 489 9.84 -14.63 -15.44
CA LEU A 489 10.35 -15.77 -14.68
C LEU A 489 9.32 -16.38 -13.74
N TYR A 490 8.53 -15.54 -13.07
CA TYR A 490 7.47 -16.01 -12.17
C TYR A 490 6.45 -16.88 -12.91
N LYS A 491 5.97 -16.46 -14.07
CA LYS A 491 5.07 -17.26 -14.90
C LYS A 491 5.67 -18.60 -15.30
N ARG A 492 6.96 -18.63 -15.63
CA ARG A 492 7.67 -19.88 -15.95
C ARG A 492 7.78 -20.82 -14.76
N ALA A 493 8.06 -20.27 -13.58
CA ALA A 493 8.11 -21.05 -12.34
C ALA A 493 6.75 -21.62 -11.94
N MET A 494 5.66 -20.98 -12.36
CA MET A 494 4.29 -21.41 -12.07
C MET A 494 3.68 -22.32 -13.14
N ARG A 495 4.39 -22.62 -14.23
CA ARG A 495 3.92 -23.59 -15.24
C ARG A 495 3.68 -24.96 -14.63
N GLY A 496 2.57 -25.59 -15.00
CA GLY A 496 2.15 -26.88 -14.44
C GLY A 496 1.51 -26.79 -13.04
N PHE A 497 1.64 -25.64 -12.36
CA PHE A 497 0.94 -25.37 -11.10
C PHE A 497 -0.32 -24.53 -11.32
N LEU A 498 -0.19 -23.40 -12.01
CA LEU A 498 -1.33 -22.54 -12.37
C LEU A 498 -1.94 -22.97 -13.71
N PRO A 499 -3.26 -22.81 -13.92
CA PRO A 499 -3.89 -22.99 -15.23
C PRO A 499 -3.26 -22.07 -16.29
N ASP A 500 -3.09 -22.56 -17.52
CA ASP A 500 -2.53 -21.76 -18.62
C ASP A 500 -3.31 -20.47 -18.89
N GLN A 501 -4.63 -20.50 -18.70
CA GLN A 501 -5.48 -19.30 -18.84
C GLN A 501 -5.09 -18.20 -17.84
N ILE A 502 -4.63 -18.54 -16.64
CA ILE A 502 -4.17 -17.59 -15.62
C ILE A 502 -2.77 -17.08 -15.97
N LEU A 503 -1.90 -17.95 -16.48
CA LEU A 503 -0.53 -17.58 -16.89
C LEU A 503 -0.52 -16.63 -18.09
N THR A 504 -1.48 -16.77 -19.02
CA THR A 504 -1.56 -15.98 -20.25
C THR A 504 -2.49 -14.78 -20.17
N LYS A 505 -3.26 -14.66 -19.06
CA LYS A 505 -4.19 -13.57 -18.84
C LYS A 505 -3.49 -12.20 -18.95
N THR A 506 -4.05 -11.29 -19.75
CA THR A 506 -3.66 -9.90 -19.71
C THR A 506 -4.08 -9.30 -18.36
N LYS A 507 -3.17 -8.61 -17.70
CA LYS A 507 -3.47 -7.98 -16.41
C LYS A 507 -4.49 -6.87 -16.60
N HIS A 508 -5.59 -6.95 -15.84
CA HIS A 508 -6.48 -5.83 -15.58
C HIS A 508 -6.38 -5.47 -14.09
N GLY A 509 -6.45 -4.18 -13.77
CA GLY A 509 -6.49 -3.74 -12.37
C GLY A 509 -7.83 -4.13 -11.74
N PHE A 510 -7.82 -4.59 -10.49
CA PHE A 510 -9.03 -4.83 -9.70
C PHE A 510 -9.63 -3.48 -9.27
N GLY A 511 -10.21 -2.78 -10.25
CA GLY A 511 -10.78 -1.44 -10.09
C GLY A 511 -12.30 -1.45 -10.05
N LEU A 512 -12.88 -0.57 -9.23
CA LEU A 512 -14.31 -0.32 -9.20
C LEU A 512 -14.74 0.43 -10.48
N PRO A 513 -15.79 0.02 -11.21
CA PRO A 513 -16.30 0.74 -12.39
C PRO A 513 -17.08 2.01 -12.00
N PHE A 514 -16.58 2.76 -11.03
CA PHE A 514 -17.23 3.91 -10.43
C PHE A 514 -17.58 4.99 -11.45
N GLY A 515 -16.64 5.34 -12.34
CA GLY A 515 -16.90 6.35 -13.35
C GLY A 515 -18.02 5.99 -14.33
N GLN A 516 -18.20 4.71 -14.63
CA GLN A 516 -19.31 4.23 -15.47
C GLN A 516 -20.63 4.22 -14.68
N TRP A 517 -20.57 3.73 -13.45
CA TRP A 517 -21.75 3.64 -12.58
C TRP A 517 -22.29 5.01 -12.18
N LEU A 518 -21.42 5.99 -11.95
CA LEU A 518 -21.81 7.36 -11.64
C LEU A 518 -22.69 7.99 -12.73
N LYS A 519 -22.52 7.60 -14.00
CA LYS A 519 -23.40 8.09 -15.09
C LYS A 519 -24.83 7.58 -15.00
N LYS A 520 -25.03 6.40 -14.39
CA LYS A 520 -26.28 5.63 -14.47
C LYS A 520 -27.01 5.49 -13.14
N SER A 521 -26.32 5.66 -12.00
CA SER A 521 -26.85 5.34 -10.65
C SER A 521 -27.27 6.59 -9.87
N PRO A 522 -28.58 6.83 -9.65
CA PRO A 522 -29.04 7.96 -8.85
C PRO A 522 -28.46 8.01 -7.43
N PRO A 523 -28.36 6.89 -6.66
CA PRO A 523 -27.76 6.93 -5.32
C PRO A 523 -26.28 7.38 -5.31
N LEU A 524 -25.50 6.99 -6.33
CA LEU A 524 -24.12 7.46 -6.45
C LEU A 524 -24.06 8.94 -6.85
N GLN A 525 -24.97 9.39 -7.72
CA GLN A 525 -25.05 10.80 -8.12
C GLN A 525 -25.39 11.69 -6.92
N GLU A 526 -26.34 11.28 -6.08
CA GLU A 526 -26.70 11.98 -4.85
C GLU A 526 -25.50 12.07 -3.89
N LEU A 527 -24.87 10.93 -3.55
CA LEU A 527 -23.69 10.89 -2.71
C LEU A 527 -22.56 11.80 -3.21
N VAL A 528 -22.31 11.79 -4.52
CA VAL A 528 -21.24 12.60 -5.15
C VAL A 528 -21.60 14.09 -5.09
N ASN A 529 -22.82 14.46 -5.48
CA ASN A 529 -23.24 15.84 -5.48
C ASN A 529 -23.21 16.46 -4.07
N ASP A 530 -23.71 15.75 -3.07
CA ASP A 530 -23.71 16.20 -1.67
C ASP A 530 -22.29 16.33 -1.13
N SER A 531 -21.43 15.33 -1.41
CA SER A 531 -20.03 15.36 -0.96
C SER A 531 -19.25 16.49 -1.61
N LEU A 532 -19.38 16.70 -2.93
CA LEU A 532 -18.66 17.77 -3.63
C LEU A 532 -19.17 19.15 -3.26
N ALA A 533 -20.48 19.32 -3.04
CA ALA A 533 -21.05 20.59 -2.55
C ALA A 533 -20.53 20.93 -1.14
N SER A 534 -20.48 19.94 -0.25
CA SER A 534 -19.88 20.09 1.09
C SER A 534 -18.39 20.41 1.02
N PHE A 535 -17.64 19.68 0.20
CA PHE A 535 -16.20 19.88 0.03
C PHE A 535 -15.84 21.27 -0.54
N ALA A 536 -16.61 21.75 -1.52
CA ALA A 536 -16.44 23.10 -2.06
C ALA A 536 -16.55 24.19 -0.98
N ASN A 537 -17.44 24.01 0.03
CA ASN A 537 -17.59 24.93 1.15
C ASN A 537 -16.41 24.89 2.14
N ARG A 538 -15.51 23.89 2.04
CA ARG A 538 -14.30 23.86 2.86
C ARG A 538 -13.18 24.76 2.33
N GLY A 539 -13.25 25.20 1.06
CA GLY A 539 -12.32 26.15 0.46
C GLY A 539 -11.00 25.56 -0.03
N PHE A 540 -10.81 24.23 -0.01
CA PHE A 540 -9.59 23.59 -0.55
C PHE A 540 -9.49 23.70 -2.06
N VAL A 541 -10.61 23.50 -2.76
CA VAL A 541 -10.70 23.60 -4.21
C VAL A 541 -11.35 24.91 -4.64
N ARG A 542 -11.12 25.32 -5.88
CA ARG A 542 -11.86 26.42 -6.50
C ARG A 542 -13.35 26.06 -6.57
N ARG A 543 -14.20 27.01 -6.32
CA ARG A 543 -15.66 26.80 -6.29
C ARG A 543 -16.17 26.24 -7.62
N GLU A 544 -15.65 26.76 -8.72
CA GLU A 544 -16.05 26.39 -10.09
C GLU A 544 -15.54 24.99 -10.48
N PHE A 545 -14.50 24.48 -9.81
CA PHE A 545 -13.88 23.20 -10.13
C PHE A 545 -14.82 22.01 -9.90
N SER A 546 -15.65 22.06 -8.85
CA SER A 546 -16.60 20.99 -8.56
C SER A 546 -17.62 20.80 -9.67
N ASP A 547 -18.15 21.90 -10.25
CA ASP A 547 -19.08 21.83 -11.36
C ASP A 547 -18.38 21.41 -12.66
N GLN A 548 -17.16 21.92 -12.89
CA GLN A 548 -16.37 21.60 -14.07
C GLN A 548 -16.01 20.11 -14.14
N ILE A 549 -15.60 19.48 -13.02
CA ILE A 549 -15.22 18.07 -13.01
C ILE A 549 -16.43 17.16 -13.25
N ILE A 550 -17.60 17.49 -12.73
CA ILE A 550 -18.85 16.76 -12.99
C ILE A 550 -19.23 16.88 -14.48
N ALA A 551 -19.18 18.08 -15.04
CA ALA A 551 -19.45 18.31 -16.45
C ALA A 551 -18.48 17.54 -17.36
N ALA A 552 -17.19 17.59 -17.06
CA ALA A 552 -16.14 16.86 -17.77
C ALA A 552 -16.32 15.33 -17.68
N HIS A 553 -16.73 14.81 -16.52
CA HIS A 553 -17.07 13.40 -16.33
C HIS A 553 -18.25 12.97 -17.23
N ARG A 554 -19.29 13.79 -17.34
CA ARG A 554 -20.48 13.48 -18.15
C ARG A 554 -20.19 13.47 -19.65
N SER A 555 -19.37 14.42 -20.12
CA SER A 555 -19.08 14.64 -21.54
C SER A 555 -17.82 13.94 -22.07
N GLY A 556 -16.93 13.48 -21.19
CA GLY A 556 -15.59 13.03 -21.55
C GLY A 556 -15.25 11.62 -21.05
N GLN A 557 -13.97 11.46 -20.66
CA GLN A 557 -13.39 10.19 -20.19
C GLN A 557 -13.87 9.87 -18.77
N ALA A 558 -14.98 9.14 -18.65
CA ALA A 558 -15.64 8.84 -17.40
C ALA A 558 -14.71 8.25 -16.31
N ASN A 559 -13.80 7.35 -16.70
CA ASN A 559 -12.88 6.73 -15.74
C ASN A 559 -11.82 7.72 -15.24
N PHE A 560 -11.28 8.57 -16.09
CA PHE A 560 -10.24 9.54 -15.70
C PHE A 560 -10.78 10.58 -14.71
N TYR A 561 -11.90 11.22 -15.02
CA TYR A 561 -12.54 12.19 -14.13
C TYR A 561 -13.21 11.50 -12.93
N GLY A 562 -13.81 10.34 -13.16
CA GLY A 562 -14.44 9.55 -12.10
C GLY A 562 -13.49 9.15 -10.99
N THR A 563 -12.23 8.83 -11.30
CA THR A 563 -11.20 8.52 -10.31
C THR A 563 -10.95 9.71 -9.38
N PHE A 564 -10.83 10.92 -9.91
CA PHE A 564 -10.57 12.08 -9.06
C PHE A 564 -11.81 12.54 -8.28
N ILE A 565 -13.00 12.42 -8.86
CA ILE A 565 -14.28 12.60 -8.13
C ILE A 565 -14.32 11.65 -6.93
N TRP A 566 -14.00 10.38 -7.12
CA TRP A 566 -13.91 9.39 -6.05
C TRP A 566 -12.99 9.85 -4.92
N VAL A 567 -11.78 10.31 -5.27
CA VAL A 567 -10.79 10.81 -4.30
C VAL A 567 -11.36 11.96 -3.47
N LEU A 568 -12.03 12.93 -4.09
CA LEU A 568 -12.64 14.07 -3.39
C LEU A 568 -13.82 13.65 -2.51
N VAL A 569 -14.64 12.72 -2.98
CA VAL A 569 -15.77 12.17 -2.19
C VAL A 569 -15.26 11.48 -0.94
N LEU A 570 -14.26 10.58 -1.04
CA LEU A 570 -13.70 9.90 0.12
C LEU A 570 -13.04 10.87 1.11
N LEU A 571 -12.38 11.93 0.62
CA LEU A 571 -11.82 12.97 1.47
C LEU A 571 -12.91 13.70 2.25
N GLU A 572 -13.98 14.13 1.58
CA GLU A 572 -15.08 14.81 2.25
C GLU A 572 -15.78 13.92 3.26
N GLN A 573 -16.09 12.68 2.88
CA GLN A 573 -16.73 11.73 3.78
C GLN A 573 -15.87 11.46 5.03
N TRP A 574 -14.56 11.38 4.87
CA TRP A 574 -13.63 11.24 5.99
C TRP A 574 -13.61 12.51 6.87
N LEU A 575 -13.47 13.69 6.24
CA LEU A 575 -13.46 14.97 6.97
C LEU A 575 -14.78 15.21 7.72
N ALA A 576 -15.90 14.85 7.14
CA ALA A 576 -17.22 15.00 7.79
C ALA A 576 -17.33 14.20 9.09
N VAL A 577 -16.69 13.02 9.15
CA VAL A 577 -16.72 12.15 10.34
C VAL A 577 -15.64 12.53 11.34
N HIS A 578 -14.39 12.73 10.90
CA HIS A 578 -13.22 12.81 11.78
C HIS A 578 -12.80 14.25 12.09
N ALA A 579 -13.09 15.21 11.20
CA ALA A 579 -12.65 16.59 11.32
C ALA A 579 -13.64 17.59 10.68
N PRO A 580 -14.91 17.63 11.14
CA PRO A 580 -15.98 18.38 10.47
C PRO A 580 -15.74 19.90 10.39
N ALA A 581 -14.99 20.44 11.34
CA ALA A 581 -14.66 21.87 11.40
C ALA A 581 -13.53 22.29 10.45
N THR A 582 -12.81 21.33 9.82
CA THR A 582 -11.65 21.63 8.97
C THR A 582 -12.05 22.43 7.74
N ARG A 583 -11.29 23.51 7.49
CA ARG A 583 -11.38 24.39 6.33
C ARG A 583 -9.98 24.65 5.78
N ALA A 584 -9.89 25.08 4.53
CA ALA A 584 -8.65 25.58 3.96
C ALA A 584 -8.14 26.81 4.75
N PRO A 585 -6.82 26.98 4.80
CA PRO A 585 -6.20 28.16 5.43
C PRO A 585 -6.65 29.49 4.82
#